data_e18d77cad5aefefa8544cefe586a3888
#
_entry.id   e18d77cad5aefefa8544cefe586a3888
#
_cell.length_a   1.000
_cell.length_b   1.000
_cell.length_c   1.000
_cell.angle_alpha   90.00
_cell.angle_beta   90.00
_cell.angle_gamma   90.00
#
_symmetry.space_group_name_H-M   'P 1'
#
loop_
_entity.id
_entity.type
_entity.pdbx_description
1 polymer ?
#
loop_
_entity_poly.entity_id
_entity_poly.type
_entity_poly.pdbx_seq_one_letter_code
_entity_poly.pdbx_strand_id
1 'polypeptide(L)'
;TPFAVLQPVVVAGSTVGMATLHNREQVALKDVRPGDTVIVRKAGDVIPEVVGPVLDKRPKNSKPWKFPETCPCDVKSTLVQIEGESDTRCVEPSCPFQRDQRIIYFASRGGMDIEGLGEKTVFALSDLGLVQDVGDLYSLSQEQLLQIEGFGELSATNLLAGIEKSKSKPLPKLLTALGIKHLGPAASESLAKTFGSLDRIMEATEEELSNI
;
A
#
# COMPACT_ATOMS: atom_id res chain seq x y z
N THR A 1 8.80 2.93 1.01
CA THR A 1 9.82 3.11 -0.05
C THR A 1 10.05 4.58 -0.29
N PRO A 2 11.29 5.10 -0.16
CA PRO A 2 11.61 6.50 -0.46
C PRO A 2 11.67 6.74 -1.98
N PHE A 3 11.21 7.91 -2.41
CA PHE A 3 11.26 8.37 -3.80
C PHE A 3 11.93 9.73 -3.91
N ALA A 4 12.64 9.94 -5.01
CA ALA A 4 13.09 11.26 -5.43
C ALA A 4 12.02 11.87 -6.34
N VAL A 5 11.56 13.09 -5.99
CA VAL A 5 10.76 13.93 -6.87
C VAL A 5 11.72 14.72 -7.76
N LEU A 6 11.54 14.61 -9.06
CA LEU A 6 12.45 15.13 -10.07
C LEU A 6 11.80 16.24 -10.89
N GLN A 7 12.60 17.14 -11.43
CA GLN A 7 12.17 17.87 -12.62
C GLN A 7 11.90 16.84 -13.73
N PRO A 8 10.73 16.88 -14.39
CA PRO A 8 10.39 15.88 -15.38
C PRO A 8 11.46 15.74 -16.46
N VAL A 9 11.89 14.51 -16.71
CA VAL A 9 12.92 14.15 -17.68
C VAL A 9 12.47 12.96 -18.52
N VAL A 10 12.80 12.96 -19.80
CA VAL A 10 12.49 11.81 -20.68
C VAL A 10 13.55 10.73 -20.52
N VAL A 11 13.12 9.52 -20.13
CA VAL A 11 13.99 8.34 -19.99
C VAL A 11 13.34 7.19 -20.76
N ALA A 12 14.06 6.65 -21.74
CA ALA A 12 13.60 5.55 -22.60
C ALA A 12 12.14 5.78 -23.10
N GLY A 13 11.89 6.99 -23.68
CA GLY A 13 10.63 7.32 -24.35
C GLY A 13 9.45 7.67 -23.43
N SER A 14 9.64 7.72 -22.11
CA SER A 14 8.58 8.18 -21.19
C SER A 14 9.07 9.29 -20.26
N THR A 15 8.15 10.20 -19.90
CA THR A 15 8.44 11.28 -18.95
C THR A 15 8.43 10.76 -17.52
N VAL A 16 9.53 10.98 -16.81
CA VAL A 16 9.75 10.53 -15.43
C VAL A 16 9.80 11.75 -14.52
N GLY A 17 8.88 11.87 -13.58
CA GLY A 17 8.84 12.88 -12.53
C GLY A 17 9.18 12.34 -11.14
N MET A 18 9.22 11.00 -10.98
CA MET A 18 9.57 10.33 -9.73
C MET A 18 10.45 9.11 -10.01
N ALA A 19 11.45 8.88 -9.15
CA ALA A 19 12.31 7.71 -9.26
C ALA A 19 12.54 7.10 -7.88
N THR A 20 12.55 5.77 -7.80
CA THR A 20 12.74 5.08 -6.52
C THR A 20 14.17 5.24 -5.98
N LEU A 21 14.27 5.34 -4.67
CA LEU A 21 15.52 5.23 -3.91
C LEU A 21 15.61 3.89 -3.17
N HIS A 22 14.69 2.96 -3.47
CA HIS A 22 14.57 1.61 -2.95
C HIS A 22 14.26 1.54 -1.45
N ASN A 23 15.23 1.78 -0.58
CA ASN A 23 15.10 1.68 0.86
C ASN A 23 16.03 2.65 1.60
N ARG A 24 15.98 2.62 2.93
CA ARG A 24 16.78 3.48 3.81
C ARG A 24 18.27 3.34 3.58
N GLU A 25 18.76 2.11 3.44
CA GLU A 25 20.18 1.83 3.25
C GLU A 25 20.69 2.36 1.91
N GLN A 26 19.88 2.18 0.84
CA GLN A 26 20.25 2.68 -0.48
C GLN A 26 20.29 4.21 -0.54
N VAL A 27 19.42 4.90 0.20
CA VAL A 27 19.50 6.36 0.33
C VAL A 27 20.80 6.78 1.00
N ALA A 28 21.18 6.12 2.08
CA ALA A 28 22.43 6.39 2.81
C ALA A 28 23.66 6.05 1.95
N LEU A 29 23.65 4.91 1.29
CA LEU A 29 24.77 4.45 0.44
C LEU A 29 25.02 5.38 -0.75
N LYS A 30 23.94 5.83 -1.42
CA LYS A 30 24.04 6.71 -2.59
C LYS A 30 24.32 8.18 -2.22
N ASP A 31 24.12 8.54 -0.96
CA ASP A 31 24.23 9.94 -0.46
C ASP A 31 23.52 10.95 -1.39
N VAL A 32 22.34 10.60 -1.88
CA VAL A 32 21.52 11.52 -2.69
C VAL A 32 20.86 12.55 -1.77
N ARG A 33 20.97 13.83 -2.15
CA ARG A 33 20.50 14.94 -1.33
C ARG A 33 19.50 15.81 -2.08
N PRO A 34 18.58 16.48 -1.37
CA PRO A 34 17.70 17.46 -1.98
C PRO A 34 18.51 18.52 -2.74
N GLY A 35 18.12 18.80 -3.98
CA GLY A 35 18.79 19.74 -4.88
C GLY A 35 19.93 19.14 -5.71
N ASP A 36 20.27 17.86 -5.54
CA ASP A 36 21.26 17.21 -6.39
C ASP A 36 20.77 17.07 -7.83
N THR A 37 21.70 17.18 -8.77
CA THR A 37 21.51 16.59 -10.11
C THR A 37 21.79 15.10 -9.99
N VAL A 38 20.86 14.26 -10.45
CA VAL A 38 20.94 12.80 -10.32
C VAL A 38 20.93 12.09 -11.66
N ILE A 39 21.54 10.92 -11.71
CA ILE A 39 21.44 10.00 -12.84
C ILE A 39 20.24 9.08 -12.59
N VAL A 40 19.33 9.01 -13.57
CA VAL A 40 18.12 8.18 -13.52
C VAL A 40 18.19 7.14 -14.64
N ARG A 41 17.82 5.92 -14.32
CA ARG A 41 17.60 4.85 -15.31
C ARG A 41 16.28 4.14 -15.06
N LYS A 42 15.83 3.33 -16.01
CA LYS A 42 14.74 2.38 -15.78
C LYS A 42 15.32 1.02 -15.45
N ALA A 43 15.00 0.49 -14.28
CA ALA A 43 15.31 -0.87 -13.89
C ALA A 43 14.32 -1.82 -14.55
N GLY A 44 14.79 -2.88 -15.21
CA GLY A 44 13.96 -3.82 -15.96
C GLY A 44 13.10 -3.16 -17.03
N ASP A 45 13.56 -2.06 -17.61
CA ASP A 45 12.88 -1.23 -18.62
C ASP A 45 11.55 -0.59 -18.16
N VAL A 46 11.19 -0.70 -16.88
CA VAL A 46 9.89 -0.26 -16.34
C VAL A 46 10.03 0.74 -15.20
N ILE A 47 10.81 0.43 -14.15
CA ILE A 47 10.82 1.20 -12.90
C ILE A 47 11.92 2.25 -12.92
N PRO A 48 11.58 3.57 -12.88
CA PRO A 48 12.59 4.60 -12.74
C PRO A 48 13.28 4.52 -11.38
N GLU A 49 14.60 4.47 -11.39
CA GLU A 49 15.43 4.50 -10.18
C GLU A 49 16.52 5.56 -10.26
N VAL A 50 16.88 6.10 -9.11
CA VAL A 50 18.06 6.96 -8.98
C VAL A 50 19.30 6.10 -8.84
N VAL A 51 20.23 6.23 -9.78
CA VAL A 51 21.52 5.54 -9.75
C VAL A 51 22.44 6.18 -8.73
N GLY A 52 22.54 7.51 -8.76
CA GLY A 52 23.36 8.30 -7.85
C GLY A 52 23.41 9.78 -8.22
N PRO A 53 24.07 10.61 -7.41
CA PRO A 53 24.25 12.03 -7.66
C PRO A 53 25.40 12.28 -8.66
N VAL A 54 25.31 13.42 -9.38
CA VAL A 54 26.42 14.00 -10.14
C VAL A 54 27.15 14.96 -9.23
N LEU A 55 28.21 14.49 -8.57
CA LEU A 55 28.89 15.22 -7.50
C LEU A 55 29.41 16.61 -7.92
N ASP A 56 29.90 16.73 -9.14
CA ASP A 56 30.43 18.00 -9.69
C ASP A 56 29.33 19.08 -9.83
N LYS A 57 28.04 18.65 -9.84
CA LYS A 57 26.88 19.53 -9.93
C LYS A 57 26.14 19.71 -8.60
N ARG A 58 26.69 19.13 -7.52
CA ARG A 58 26.06 19.21 -6.20
C ARG A 58 26.10 20.64 -5.66
N PRO A 59 24.98 21.20 -5.17
CA PRO A 59 24.96 22.48 -4.51
C PRO A 59 25.88 22.50 -3.28
N LYS A 60 26.70 23.55 -3.13
CA LYS A 60 27.66 23.66 -2.01
C LYS A 60 27.03 23.58 -0.61
N ASN A 61 25.77 23.99 -0.50
CA ASN A 61 25.03 24.02 0.77
C ASN A 61 24.09 22.82 0.94
N SER A 62 24.19 21.77 0.09
CA SER A 62 23.35 20.59 0.21
C SER A 62 23.63 19.84 1.51
N LYS A 63 22.56 19.44 2.22
CA LYS A 63 22.67 18.64 3.45
C LYS A 63 22.23 17.22 3.18
N PRO A 64 22.86 16.23 3.83
CA PRO A 64 22.38 14.85 3.77
C PRO A 64 20.90 14.76 4.19
N TRP A 65 20.12 14.04 3.41
CA TRP A 65 18.73 13.74 3.79
C TRP A 65 18.72 12.65 4.85
N LYS A 66 17.93 12.87 5.90
CA LYS A 66 17.77 11.89 6.97
C LYS A 66 16.44 11.16 6.77
N PHE A 67 16.48 9.84 6.79
CA PHE A 67 15.28 9.03 6.80
C PHE A 67 14.47 9.35 8.07
N PRO A 68 13.13 9.51 7.99
CA PRO A 68 12.31 9.79 9.17
C PRO A 68 12.40 8.62 10.16
N GLU A 69 12.45 8.96 11.44
CA GLU A 69 12.49 7.98 12.54
C GLU A 69 11.08 7.69 13.08
N THR A 70 10.15 8.60 12.82
CA THR A 70 8.76 8.50 13.28
C THR A 70 7.78 8.57 12.13
N CYS A 71 6.67 7.86 12.28
CA CYS A 71 5.55 7.93 11.36
C CYS A 71 4.92 9.34 11.40
N PRO A 72 4.48 9.91 10.27
CA PRO A 72 3.79 11.20 10.25
C PRO A 72 2.35 11.14 10.80
N CYS A 73 1.83 9.95 11.18
CA CYS A 73 0.52 9.81 11.81
C CYS A 73 0.46 10.53 13.18
N ASP A 74 -0.74 10.75 13.70
CA ASP A 74 -0.96 11.50 14.95
C ASP A 74 -0.28 10.86 16.15
N VAL A 75 -0.17 9.52 16.18
CA VAL A 75 0.51 8.76 17.23
C VAL A 75 2.03 8.98 17.23
N LYS A 76 2.64 9.39 16.08
CA LYS A 76 4.08 9.60 15.95
C LYS A 76 4.92 8.38 16.35
N SER A 77 4.39 7.17 16.12
CA SER A 77 5.08 5.93 16.48
C SER A 77 6.45 5.83 15.80
N THR A 78 7.40 5.20 16.47
CA THR A 78 8.72 4.92 15.89
C THR A 78 8.60 3.99 14.70
N LEU A 79 9.29 4.33 13.61
CA LEU A 79 9.39 3.46 12.45
C LEU A 79 10.39 2.31 12.73
N VAL A 80 9.98 1.09 12.42
CA VAL A 80 10.76 -0.12 12.71
C VAL A 80 11.24 -0.75 11.41
N GLN A 81 12.49 -1.16 11.41
CA GLN A 81 13.06 -2.06 10.40
C GLN A 81 13.39 -3.39 11.09
N ILE A 82 12.77 -4.46 10.64
CA ILE A 82 13.02 -5.80 11.18
C ILE A 82 14.37 -6.28 10.64
N GLU A 83 15.15 -6.93 11.48
CA GLU A 83 16.44 -7.48 11.07
C GLU A 83 16.29 -8.46 9.90
N GLY A 84 17.11 -8.29 8.87
CA GLY A 84 17.02 -9.05 7.62
C GLY A 84 16.00 -8.53 6.60
N GLU A 85 15.19 -7.53 6.95
CA GLU A 85 14.25 -6.88 6.02
C GLU A 85 14.78 -5.54 5.52
N SER A 86 14.48 -5.20 4.26
CA SER A 86 14.84 -3.90 3.68
C SER A 86 13.81 -2.80 3.97
N ASP A 87 12.63 -3.18 4.46
CA ASP A 87 11.51 -2.27 4.67
C ASP A 87 11.57 -1.60 6.04
N THR A 88 11.34 -0.28 6.04
CA THR A 88 11.08 0.48 7.27
C THR A 88 9.60 0.83 7.31
N ARG A 89 8.89 0.46 8.37
CA ARG A 89 7.44 0.59 8.46
C ARG A 89 6.95 1.07 9.82
N CYS A 90 5.78 1.70 9.83
CA CYS A 90 5.00 1.92 11.03
C CYS A 90 4.37 0.59 11.46
N VAL A 91 4.49 0.25 12.74
CA VAL A 91 3.88 -0.98 13.32
C VAL A 91 2.68 -0.66 14.22
N GLU A 92 2.27 0.60 14.26
CA GLU A 92 1.14 1.07 15.07
C GLU A 92 -0.19 0.57 14.49
N PRO A 93 -0.95 -0.27 15.22
CA PRO A 93 -2.22 -0.81 14.73
C PRO A 93 -3.26 0.26 14.39
N SER A 94 -3.28 1.36 15.15
CA SER A 94 -4.20 2.49 14.97
C SER A 94 -3.74 3.52 13.92
N CYS A 95 -2.62 3.27 13.24
CA CYS A 95 -2.11 4.19 12.23
C CYS A 95 -3.09 4.35 11.05
N PRO A 96 -3.61 5.55 10.77
CA PRO A 96 -4.57 5.77 9.69
C PRO A 96 -3.98 5.42 8.32
N PHE A 97 -2.68 5.67 8.09
CA PHE A 97 -2.03 5.30 6.83
C PHE A 97 -1.97 3.79 6.62
N GLN A 98 -1.75 3.02 7.70
CA GLN A 98 -1.77 1.55 7.62
C GLN A 98 -3.20 1.03 7.40
N ARG A 99 -4.18 1.62 8.06
CA ARG A 99 -5.60 1.31 7.90
C ARG A 99 -6.03 1.51 6.46
N ASP A 100 -5.79 2.70 5.91
CA ASP A 100 -6.23 3.06 4.56
C ASP A 100 -5.58 2.15 3.51
N GLN A 101 -4.29 1.86 3.66
CA GLN A 101 -3.59 0.93 2.76
C GLN A 101 -4.13 -0.51 2.86
N ARG A 102 -4.53 -0.98 4.05
CA ARG A 102 -5.19 -2.28 4.20
C ARG A 102 -6.53 -2.33 3.47
N ILE A 103 -7.34 -1.27 3.59
CA ILE A 103 -8.63 -1.17 2.90
C ILE A 103 -8.44 -1.11 1.38
N ILE A 104 -7.49 -0.30 0.90
CA ILE A 104 -7.15 -0.21 -0.53
C ILE A 104 -6.71 -1.57 -1.08
N TYR A 105 -5.82 -2.26 -0.35
CA TYR A 105 -5.35 -3.58 -0.74
C TYR A 105 -6.49 -4.62 -0.75
N PHE A 106 -7.33 -4.61 0.29
CA PHE A 106 -8.51 -5.48 0.39
C PHE A 106 -9.44 -5.31 -0.81
N ALA A 107 -9.73 -4.07 -1.19
CA ALA A 107 -10.61 -3.74 -2.31
C ALA A 107 -9.99 -3.97 -3.69
N SER A 108 -8.66 -4.13 -3.77
CA SER A 108 -7.94 -4.23 -5.03
C SER A 108 -8.34 -5.44 -5.87
N ARG A 109 -7.97 -5.42 -7.16
CA ARG A 109 -8.21 -6.54 -8.11
C ARG A 109 -7.60 -7.87 -7.65
N GLY A 110 -6.47 -7.80 -6.93
CA GLY A 110 -5.83 -8.98 -6.33
C GLY A 110 -6.60 -9.55 -5.13
N GLY A 111 -7.30 -8.71 -4.40
CA GLY A 111 -8.15 -9.03 -3.25
C GLY A 111 -9.61 -9.26 -3.64
N MET A 112 -10.52 -8.51 -3.00
CA MET A 112 -11.98 -8.67 -3.16
C MET A 112 -12.52 -8.03 -4.45
N ASP A 113 -11.70 -7.27 -5.19
CA ASP A 113 -12.02 -6.70 -6.50
C ASP A 113 -13.32 -5.87 -6.46
N ILE A 114 -13.35 -4.88 -5.57
CA ILE A 114 -14.50 -3.99 -5.37
C ILE A 114 -14.36 -2.81 -6.32
N GLU A 115 -15.11 -2.84 -7.40
CA GLU A 115 -15.11 -1.77 -8.41
C GLU A 115 -15.63 -0.45 -7.81
N GLY A 116 -14.97 0.66 -8.14
CA GLY A 116 -15.31 1.99 -7.59
C GLY A 116 -14.68 2.31 -6.23
N LEU A 117 -14.10 1.33 -5.54
CA LEU A 117 -13.40 1.54 -4.26
C LEU A 117 -11.90 1.68 -4.48
N GLY A 118 -11.50 2.75 -5.18
CA GLY A 118 -10.10 3.10 -5.37
C GLY A 118 -9.54 3.94 -4.21
N GLU A 119 -8.25 4.25 -4.29
CA GLU A 119 -7.51 5.00 -3.26
C GLU A 119 -8.21 6.30 -2.84
N LYS A 120 -8.67 7.11 -3.82
CA LYS A 120 -9.36 8.38 -3.54
C LYS A 120 -10.67 8.18 -2.75
N THR A 121 -11.43 7.14 -3.10
CA THR A 121 -12.68 6.82 -2.42
C THR A 121 -12.42 6.33 -1.00
N VAL A 122 -11.39 5.51 -0.80
CA VAL A 122 -11.01 5.05 0.55
C VAL A 122 -10.59 6.23 1.43
N PHE A 123 -9.76 7.15 0.92
CA PHE A 123 -9.37 8.33 1.70
C PHE A 123 -10.58 9.20 2.05
N ALA A 124 -11.50 9.44 1.12
CA ALA A 124 -12.70 10.22 1.40
C ALA A 124 -13.60 9.55 2.48
N LEU A 125 -13.77 8.22 2.41
CA LEU A 125 -14.51 7.46 3.43
C LEU A 125 -13.83 7.53 4.80
N SER A 126 -12.50 7.45 4.83
CA SER A 126 -11.69 7.53 6.04
C SER A 126 -11.75 8.93 6.67
N ASP A 127 -11.65 9.98 5.85
CA ASP A 127 -11.71 11.38 6.31
C ASP A 127 -13.09 11.74 6.88
N LEU A 128 -14.16 11.15 6.34
CA LEU A 128 -15.52 11.26 6.87
C LEU A 128 -15.77 10.36 8.09
N GLY A 129 -14.81 9.53 8.48
CA GLY A 129 -14.95 8.59 9.59
C GLY A 129 -15.92 7.44 9.35
N LEU A 130 -16.29 7.19 8.09
CA LEU A 130 -17.27 6.18 7.71
C LEU A 130 -16.69 4.76 7.68
N VAL A 131 -15.36 4.64 7.57
CA VAL A 131 -14.67 3.35 7.50
C VAL A 131 -13.43 3.37 8.39
N GLN A 132 -13.34 2.41 9.32
CA GLN A 132 -12.19 2.19 10.21
C GLN A 132 -11.48 0.87 9.92
N ASP A 133 -12.20 -0.10 9.35
CA ASP A 133 -11.63 -1.37 8.87
C ASP A 133 -12.39 -1.89 7.64
N VAL A 134 -11.98 -3.04 7.14
CA VAL A 134 -12.57 -3.66 5.94
C VAL A 134 -14.00 -4.13 6.14
N GLY A 135 -14.40 -4.42 7.38
CA GLY A 135 -15.76 -4.86 7.72
C GLY A 135 -16.78 -3.74 7.55
N ASP A 136 -16.39 -2.50 7.86
CA ASP A 136 -17.26 -1.32 7.76
C ASP A 136 -17.73 -1.07 6.31
N LEU A 137 -16.96 -1.52 5.32
CA LEU A 137 -17.34 -1.42 3.90
C LEU A 137 -18.72 -2.04 3.63
N TYR A 138 -19.04 -3.14 4.33
CA TYR A 138 -20.27 -3.90 4.15
C TYR A 138 -21.48 -3.31 4.89
N SER A 139 -21.25 -2.25 5.65
CA SER A 139 -22.29 -1.50 6.39
C SER A 139 -22.56 -0.12 5.79
N LEU A 140 -21.89 0.24 4.68
CA LEU A 140 -22.07 1.53 4.03
C LEU A 140 -23.47 1.67 3.42
N SER A 141 -24.08 2.85 3.59
CA SER A 141 -25.35 3.22 2.96
C SER A 141 -25.16 4.20 1.80
N GLN A 142 -26.18 4.29 0.96
CA GLN A 142 -26.17 5.24 -0.16
C GLN A 142 -26.08 6.69 0.35
N GLU A 143 -26.78 7.02 1.43
CA GLU A 143 -26.77 8.37 2.02
C GLU A 143 -25.38 8.75 2.54
N GLN A 144 -24.63 7.80 3.05
CA GLN A 144 -23.24 8.03 3.49
C GLN A 144 -22.33 8.28 2.26
N LEU A 145 -22.46 7.49 1.22
CA LEU A 145 -21.66 7.65 -0.01
C LEU A 145 -21.92 8.97 -0.72
N LEU A 146 -23.15 9.48 -0.67
CA LEU A 146 -23.51 10.79 -1.25
C LEU A 146 -22.88 11.99 -0.50
N GLN A 147 -22.28 11.78 0.67
CA GLN A 147 -21.52 12.82 1.36
C GLN A 147 -20.10 13.01 0.77
N ILE A 148 -19.64 12.07 -0.03
CA ILE A 148 -18.33 12.15 -0.68
C ILE A 148 -18.41 13.15 -1.84
N GLU A 149 -17.52 14.13 -1.86
CA GLU A 149 -17.45 15.12 -2.94
C GLU A 149 -17.25 14.42 -4.30
N GLY A 150 -18.12 14.77 -5.26
CA GLY A 150 -18.11 14.18 -6.60
C GLY A 150 -18.80 12.83 -6.73
N PHE A 151 -19.37 12.26 -5.65
CA PHE A 151 -20.22 11.08 -5.74
C PHE A 151 -21.66 11.46 -6.06
N GLY A 152 -22.17 10.94 -7.18
CA GLY A 152 -23.60 10.99 -7.52
C GLY A 152 -24.28 9.65 -7.23
N GLU A 153 -25.61 9.61 -7.38
CA GLU A 153 -26.44 8.41 -7.14
C GLU A 153 -25.94 7.17 -7.90
N LEU A 154 -25.53 7.36 -9.17
CA LEU A 154 -25.03 6.25 -9.99
C LEU A 154 -23.72 5.68 -9.41
N SER A 155 -22.78 6.53 -9.00
CA SER A 155 -21.52 6.10 -8.42
C SER A 155 -21.72 5.37 -7.09
N ALA A 156 -22.62 5.88 -6.25
CA ALA A 156 -22.98 5.25 -4.97
C ALA A 156 -23.64 3.88 -5.20
N THR A 157 -24.59 3.80 -6.12
CA THR A 157 -25.26 2.53 -6.47
C THR A 157 -24.27 1.51 -7.01
N ASN A 158 -23.38 1.90 -7.91
CA ASN A 158 -22.38 1.01 -8.49
C ASN A 158 -21.39 0.50 -7.44
N LEU A 159 -20.93 1.36 -6.53
CA LEU A 159 -20.04 0.97 -5.46
C LEU A 159 -20.70 -0.04 -4.50
N LEU A 160 -21.95 0.22 -4.07
CA LEU A 160 -22.70 -0.71 -3.21
C LEU A 160 -22.94 -2.07 -3.91
N ALA A 161 -23.25 -2.06 -5.21
CA ALA A 161 -23.35 -3.27 -6.00
C ALA A 161 -22.01 -4.03 -6.08
N GLY A 162 -20.89 -3.33 -6.22
CA GLY A 162 -19.55 -3.91 -6.18
C GLY A 162 -19.21 -4.55 -4.83
N ILE A 163 -19.56 -3.87 -3.73
CA ILE A 163 -19.39 -4.38 -2.36
C ILE A 163 -20.25 -5.65 -2.17
N GLU A 164 -21.51 -5.61 -2.56
CA GLU A 164 -22.40 -6.78 -2.44
C GLU A 164 -21.90 -7.98 -3.27
N LYS A 165 -21.47 -7.73 -4.50
CA LYS A 165 -20.87 -8.75 -5.38
C LYS A 165 -19.62 -9.37 -4.76
N SER A 166 -18.83 -8.60 -4.00
CA SER A 166 -17.61 -9.10 -3.38
C SER A 166 -17.87 -10.20 -2.35
N LYS A 167 -19.05 -10.22 -1.71
CA LYS A 167 -19.44 -11.27 -0.74
C LYS A 167 -19.46 -12.68 -1.34
N SER A 168 -19.60 -12.79 -2.67
CA SER A 168 -19.58 -14.06 -3.38
C SER A 168 -18.19 -14.53 -3.80
N LYS A 169 -17.13 -13.76 -3.50
CA LYS A 169 -15.76 -14.16 -3.85
C LYS A 169 -15.34 -15.40 -3.06
N PRO A 170 -14.54 -16.29 -3.68
CA PRO A 170 -14.10 -17.52 -3.01
C PRO A 170 -13.12 -17.23 -1.86
N LEU A 171 -13.09 -18.14 -0.88
CA LEU A 171 -12.27 -18.04 0.33
C LEU A 171 -10.79 -17.69 0.06
N PRO A 172 -10.08 -18.22 -0.95
CA PRO A 172 -8.71 -17.81 -1.24
C PRO A 172 -8.56 -16.30 -1.53
N LYS A 173 -9.57 -15.70 -2.16
CA LYS A 173 -9.58 -14.25 -2.43
C LYS A 173 -9.70 -13.44 -1.14
N LEU A 174 -10.57 -13.85 -0.24
CA LEU A 174 -10.70 -13.22 1.08
C LEU A 174 -9.39 -13.34 1.87
N LEU A 175 -8.79 -14.52 1.96
CA LEU A 175 -7.54 -14.75 2.67
C LEU A 175 -6.41 -13.87 2.12
N THR A 176 -6.27 -13.80 0.78
CA THR A 176 -5.30 -12.91 0.13
C THR A 176 -5.59 -11.45 0.46
N ALA A 177 -6.87 -11.04 0.39
CA ALA A 177 -7.30 -9.66 0.61
C ALA A 177 -7.05 -9.15 2.03
N LEU A 178 -7.05 -10.02 3.04
CA LEU A 178 -6.72 -9.67 4.42
C LEU A 178 -5.28 -9.15 4.59
N GLY A 179 -4.39 -9.37 3.60
CA GLY A 179 -3.05 -8.81 3.59
C GLY A 179 -2.14 -9.34 4.70
N ILE A 180 -2.41 -10.55 5.17
CA ILE A 180 -1.57 -11.21 6.20
C ILE A 180 -0.20 -11.49 5.59
N LYS A 181 0.85 -11.07 6.31
CA LYS A 181 2.23 -11.23 5.86
C LYS A 181 2.52 -12.70 5.55
N HIS A 182 3.15 -12.96 4.43
CA HIS A 182 3.45 -14.30 3.86
C HIS A 182 2.25 -15.10 3.37
N LEU A 183 1.02 -14.63 3.55
CA LEU A 183 -0.18 -15.26 3.03
C LEU A 183 -0.55 -14.68 1.66
N GLY A 184 0.21 -15.06 0.63
CA GLY A 184 -0.08 -14.69 -0.76
C GLY A 184 -1.11 -15.62 -1.41
N PRO A 185 -1.44 -15.40 -2.72
CA PRO A 185 -2.48 -16.18 -3.42
C PRO A 185 -2.27 -17.70 -3.34
N ALA A 186 -1.04 -18.20 -3.57
CA ALA A 186 -0.76 -19.63 -3.53
C ALA A 186 -1.00 -20.26 -2.15
N ALA A 187 -0.52 -19.62 -1.08
CA ALA A 187 -0.76 -20.08 0.29
C ALA A 187 -2.25 -19.99 0.66
N SER A 188 -2.95 -18.93 0.21
CA SER A 188 -4.39 -18.79 0.40
C SER A 188 -5.19 -19.92 -0.27
N GLU A 189 -4.80 -20.34 -1.47
CA GLU A 189 -5.40 -21.47 -2.17
C GLU A 189 -5.15 -22.80 -1.43
N SER A 190 -3.91 -23.02 -0.95
CA SER A 190 -3.57 -24.22 -0.16
C SER A 190 -4.40 -24.30 1.12
N LEU A 191 -4.46 -23.20 1.90
CA LEU A 191 -5.28 -23.11 3.12
C LEU A 191 -6.76 -23.39 2.85
N ALA A 192 -7.34 -22.72 1.86
CA ALA A 192 -8.74 -22.89 1.52
C ALA A 192 -9.06 -24.33 1.07
N LYS A 193 -8.14 -24.96 0.33
CA LYS A 193 -8.29 -26.35 -0.11
C LYS A 193 -8.21 -27.33 1.06
N THR A 194 -7.31 -27.10 2.02
CA THR A 194 -7.08 -27.98 3.16
C THR A 194 -8.20 -27.87 4.19
N PHE A 195 -8.58 -26.65 4.56
CA PHE A 195 -9.54 -26.41 5.65
C PHE A 195 -10.98 -26.23 5.18
N GLY A 196 -11.21 -25.78 3.96
CA GLY A 196 -12.53 -25.65 3.33
C GLY A 196 -13.35 -24.43 3.78
N SER A 197 -13.13 -23.89 4.99
CA SER A 197 -13.84 -22.71 5.50
C SER A 197 -12.94 -21.83 6.35
N LEU A 198 -13.32 -20.56 6.51
CA LEU A 198 -12.62 -19.60 7.36
C LEU A 198 -12.66 -20.04 8.83
N ASP A 199 -13.80 -20.53 9.31
CA ASP A 199 -13.96 -20.97 10.70
C ASP A 199 -12.97 -22.09 11.04
N ARG A 200 -12.82 -23.07 10.15
CA ARG A 200 -11.83 -24.15 10.35
C ARG A 200 -10.39 -23.66 10.32
N ILE A 201 -10.08 -22.64 9.53
CA ILE A 201 -8.75 -22.01 9.55
C ILE A 201 -8.52 -21.30 10.89
N MET A 202 -9.53 -20.61 11.42
CA MET A 202 -9.44 -19.90 12.69
C MET A 202 -9.33 -20.85 13.90
N GLU A 203 -9.86 -22.05 13.79
CA GLU A 203 -9.78 -23.10 14.82
C GLU A 203 -8.51 -23.96 14.71
N ALA A 204 -7.78 -23.86 13.59
CA ALA A 204 -6.59 -24.66 13.34
C ALA A 204 -5.44 -24.31 14.28
N THR A 205 -4.69 -25.32 14.68
CA THR A 205 -3.46 -25.16 15.48
C THR A 205 -2.30 -24.64 14.63
N GLU A 206 -1.30 -24.04 15.27
CA GLU A 206 -0.08 -23.60 14.59
C GLU A 206 0.64 -24.76 13.87
N GLU A 207 0.63 -25.96 14.46
CA GLU A 207 1.21 -27.16 13.85
C GLU A 207 0.48 -27.54 12.55
N GLU A 208 -0.86 -27.51 12.54
CA GLU A 208 -1.66 -27.79 11.35
C GLU A 208 -1.42 -26.76 10.24
N LEU A 209 -1.31 -25.47 10.60
CA LEU A 209 -1.03 -24.40 9.64
C LEU A 209 0.40 -24.48 9.09
N SER A 210 1.36 -24.89 9.89
CA SER A 210 2.79 -24.98 9.49
C SER A 210 3.07 -26.14 8.54
N ASN A 211 2.18 -27.10 8.42
CA ASN A 211 2.31 -28.27 7.54
C ASN A 211 1.73 -28.04 6.11
N ILE A 212 1.31 -26.82 5.79
CA ILE A 212 0.73 -26.45 4.49
C ILE A 212 1.73 -25.65 3.67
#